data_bb012a3c6bc23d02e2225c723625b3e0
#
_entry.id   bb012a3c6bc23d02e2225c723625b3e0
#
_cell.length_a   1.000
_cell.length_b   1.000
_cell.length_c   1.000
_cell.angle_alpha   90.00
_cell.angle_beta   90.00
_cell.angle_gamma   90.00
#
_symmetry.space_group_name_H-M   'P 1'
#
loop_
_entity.id
_entity.type
_entity.pdbx_description
1 polymer ?
#
loop_
_entity_poly.entity_id
_entity_poly.type
_entity_poly.pdbx_seq_one_letter_code
_entity_poly.pdbx_strand_id
1 'polypeptide(L)'
;MNGVASTHFPLTKLTPSDVRVTIRDLDGRDVVWAEFDTDDRPHPLSSNSSEQLVAAAHAALGGHMPLVFVLSTSGADINEGVPALHAWGRVAAAMTACSGVVPTAVIVSGPAVSGPALLLGIADLTVMTESSYAFVNGPTMVEQFTGVTISVDELGGAAHHARYTGVATAVVADRSAAVDMVSALLSYLPDHVDAEPPVVFTDDPV
;
A
#
# COMPACT_ATOMS: atom_id res chain seq x y z
N MET A 1 35.62 14.36 -11.73
CA MET A 1 35.41 13.47 -10.57
C MET A 1 34.64 14.28 -9.53
N ASN A 2 33.33 14.29 -9.62
CA ASN A 2 32.48 14.93 -8.61
C ASN A 2 31.62 13.81 -8.02
N GLY A 3 31.95 13.44 -6.77
CA GLY A 3 31.21 12.46 -6.02
C GLY A 3 29.83 13.01 -5.66
N VAL A 4 28.79 12.37 -6.12
CA VAL A 4 27.42 12.60 -5.68
C VAL A 4 27.34 12.12 -4.23
N ALA A 5 27.17 13.05 -3.31
CA ALA A 5 26.96 12.76 -1.91
C ALA A 5 25.60 12.05 -1.78
N SER A 6 25.63 10.78 -1.42
CA SER A 6 24.46 10.05 -1.00
C SER A 6 23.87 10.75 0.22
N THR A 7 22.73 11.39 0.04
CA THR A 7 21.99 12.02 1.14
C THR A 7 21.30 10.92 1.93
N HIS A 8 21.99 10.35 2.91
CA HIS A 8 21.35 9.53 3.92
C HIS A 8 20.42 10.41 4.74
N PHE A 9 19.13 10.34 4.50
CA PHE A 9 18.14 10.82 5.47
C PHE A 9 18.27 9.97 6.75
N PRO A 10 18.51 10.61 7.92
CA PRO A 10 18.56 9.85 9.16
C PRO A 10 17.15 9.31 9.42
N LEU A 11 16.96 7.99 9.26
CA LEU A 11 15.81 7.30 9.81
C LEU A 11 15.88 7.48 11.32
N THR A 12 15.06 8.36 11.86
CA THR A 12 14.94 8.59 13.29
C THR A 12 14.67 7.24 13.94
N LYS A 13 15.33 6.95 15.07
CA LYS A 13 15.11 5.73 15.86
C LYS A 13 13.64 5.72 16.28
N LEU A 14 12.81 5.03 15.51
CA LEU A 14 11.38 4.94 15.75
C LEU A 14 11.14 3.82 16.77
N THR A 15 10.14 4.02 17.61
CA THR A 15 9.63 3.05 18.58
C THR A 15 9.34 1.71 17.89
N PRO A 16 9.42 0.57 18.58
CA PRO A 16 9.03 -0.71 17.97
C PRO A 16 7.67 -0.60 17.28
N SER A 17 7.65 -0.92 16.02
CA SER A 17 6.47 -0.87 15.15
C SER A 17 6.42 -2.16 14.36
N ASP A 18 5.22 -2.63 14.06
CA ASP A 18 4.98 -3.78 13.19
C ASP A 18 5.11 -3.42 11.70
N VAL A 19 5.52 -2.19 11.38
CA VAL A 19 5.78 -1.72 10.02
C VAL A 19 7.26 -1.44 9.85
N ARG A 20 7.84 -2.03 8.82
CA ARG A 20 9.21 -1.80 8.39
C ARG A 20 9.24 -0.92 7.15
N VAL A 21 10.04 0.14 7.19
CA VAL A 21 10.26 1.04 6.05
C VAL A 21 11.67 0.86 5.51
N THR A 22 11.80 0.63 4.21
CA THR A 22 13.07 0.45 3.51
C THR A 22 13.01 1.15 2.14
N ILE A 23 14.18 1.44 1.56
CA ILE A 23 14.28 1.71 0.12
C ILE A 23 14.66 0.38 -0.52
N ARG A 24 13.94 -0.01 -1.56
CA ARG A 24 14.18 -1.23 -2.32
C ARG A 24 14.46 -0.88 -3.78
N ASP A 25 15.39 -1.58 -4.37
CA ASP A 25 15.57 -1.59 -5.81
C ASP A 25 14.55 -2.56 -6.43
N LEU A 26 13.75 -2.07 -7.36
CA LEU A 26 12.85 -2.85 -8.21
C LEU A 26 13.26 -2.64 -9.66
N ASP A 27 14.05 -3.58 -10.19
CA ASP A 27 14.55 -3.56 -11.58
C ASP A 27 15.31 -2.26 -11.94
N GLY A 28 16.17 -1.80 -11.04
CA GLY A 28 17.00 -0.59 -11.19
C GLY A 28 16.30 0.71 -10.76
N ARG A 29 15.15 0.62 -10.13
CA ARG A 29 14.35 1.74 -9.64
C ARG A 29 14.27 1.72 -8.12
N ASP A 30 14.70 2.79 -7.47
CA ASP A 30 14.55 2.98 -6.03
C ASP A 30 13.09 3.28 -5.68
N VAL A 31 12.53 2.50 -4.76
CA VAL A 31 11.14 2.59 -4.30
C VAL A 31 11.11 2.65 -2.78
N VAL A 32 10.33 3.56 -2.22
CA VAL A 32 10.04 3.53 -0.77
C VAL A 32 9.03 2.43 -0.50
N TRP A 33 9.46 1.48 0.33
CA TRP A 33 8.72 0.27 0.64
C TRP A 33 8.38 0.24 2.12
N ALA A 34 7.10 0.26 2.44
CA ALA A 34 6.61 0.11 3.81
C ALA A 34 5.73 -1.13 3.91
N GLU A 35 6.11 -2.06 4.78
CA GLU A 35 5.43 -3.35 4.91
C GLU A 35 5.17 -3.70 6.35
N PHE A 36 4.00 -4.30 6.63
CA PHE A 36 3.74 -4.95 7.90
C PHE A 36 4.60 -6.21 8.05
N ASP A 37 5.06 -6.47 9.27
CA ASP A 37 5.80 -7.69 9.58
C ASP A 37 4.98 -8.94 9.18
N THR A 38 5.70 -9.97 8.72
CA THR A 38 5.12 -11.17 8.09
C THR A 38 5.02 -12.37 9.02
N ASP A 39 4.84 -12.13 10.31
CA ASP A 39 4.46 -13.24 11.18
C ASP A 39 3.01 -13.68 10.86
N ASP A 40 2.63 -14.89 11.29
CA ASP A 40 1.40 -15.58 10.88
C ASP A 40 0.08 -14.87 11.27
N ARG A 41 0.14 -13.63 11.74
CA ARG A 41 -1.04 -12.88 12.22
C ARG A 41 -1.12 -11.49 11.62
N PRO A 42 -2.31 -11.04 11.22
CA PRO A 42 -2.50 -9.65 10.81
C PRO A 42 -2.32 -8.71 12.01
N HIS A 43 -1.47 -7.70 11.84
CA HIS A 43 -1.21 -6.71 12.89
C HIS A 43 -2.27 -5.61 12.90
N PRO A 44 -2.66 -5.12 14.09
CA PRO A 44 -3.47 -3.91 14.16
C PRO A 44 -2.64 -2.70 13.71
N LEU A 45 -3.28 -1.76 13.05
CA LEU A 45 -2.67 -0.48 12.73
C LEU A 45 -2.65 0.41 13.99
N SER A 46 -1.54 0.36 14.71
CA SER A 46 -1.27 1.20 15.88
C SER A 46 -0.87 2.63 15.47
N SER A 47 -0.85 3.54 16.44
CA SER A 47 -0.30 4.89 16.24
C SER A 47 1.16 4.85 15.77
N ASN A 48 1.98 3.95 16.35
CA ASN A 48 3.38 3.80 15.95
C ASN A 48 3.53 3.26 14.51
N SER A 49 2.75 2.25 14.13
CA SER A 49 2.73 1.72 12.76
C SER A 49 2.28 2.78 11.76
N SER A 50 1.30 3.60 12.14
CA SER A 50 0.83 4.73 11.33
C SER A 50 1.91 5.79 11.13
N GLU A 51 2.70 6.13 12.15
CA GLU A 51 3.83 7.07 12.01
C GLU A 51 4.88 6.57 11.00
N GLN A 52 5.12 5.24 10.95
CA GLN A 52 6.02 4.66 9.95
C GLN A 52 5.48 4.83 8.53
N LEU A 53 4.19 4.57 8.31
CA LEU A 53 3.56 4.74 7.00
C LEU A 53 3.56 6.23 6.57
N VAL A 54 3.30 7.14 7.50
CA VAL A 54 3.41 8.60 7.25
C VAL A 54 4.85 8.98 6.88
N ALA A 55 5.84 8.46 7.62
CA ALA A 55 7.25 8.72 7.33
C ALA A 55 7.66 8.18 5.96
N ALA A 56 7.16 7.00 5.57
CA ALA A 56 7.38 6.43 4.25
C ALA A 56 6.81 7.32 3.13
N ALA A 57 5.58 7.81 3.29
CA ALA A 57 4.98 8.73 2.32
C ALA A 57 5.78 10.03 2.16
N HIS A 58 6.22 10.62 3.28
CA HIS A 58 7.06 11.81 3.23
C HIS A 58 8.45 11.53 2.61
N ALA A 59 9.02 10.35 2.86
CA ALA A 59 10.29 9.95 2.24
C ALA A 59 10.14 9.79 0.71
N ALA A 60 9.03 9.21 0.25
CA ALA A 60 8.71 9.07 -1.16
C ALA A 60 8.60 10.43 -1.85
N LEU A 61 7.84 11.37 -1.26
CA LEU A 61 7.71 12.73 -1.76
C LEU A 61 9.05 13.47 -1.78
N GLY A 62 9.81 13.44 -0.68
CA GLY A 62 11.09 14.14 -0.59
C GLY A 62 12.20 13.53 -1.43
N GLY A 63 12.11 12.24 -1.72
CA GLY A 63 13.08 11.50 -2.54
C GLY A 63 12.70 11.39 -4.02
N HIS A 64 11.50 11.85 -4.40
CA HIS A 64 10.95 11.68 -5.75
C HIS A 64 10.93 10.20 -6.19
N MET A 65 10.51 9.34 -5.28
CA MET A 65 10.48 7.88 -5.46
C MET A 65 9.04 7.35 -5.39
N PRO A 66 8.69 6.32 -6.14
CA PRO A 66 7.43 5.62 -5.96
C PRO A 66 7.26 5.12 -4.51
N LEU A 67 6.01 5.07 -4.05
CA LEU A 67 5.62 4.57 -2.74
C LEU A 67 4.89 3.24 -2.86
N VAL A 68 5.35 2.22 -2.13
CA VAL A 68 4.66 0.93 -2.04
C VAL A 68 4.32 0.61 -0.59
N PHE A 69 3.04 0.42 -0.30
CA PHE A 69 2.56 -0.13 0.97
C PHE A 69 2.19 -1.60 0.80
N VAL A 70 2.68 -2.46 1.71
CA VAL A 70 2.27 -3.87 1.77
C VAL A 70 1.45 -4.09 3.02
N LEU A 71 0.16 -4.35 2.82
CA LEU A 71 -0.83 -4.42 3.89
C LEU A 71 -1.15 -5.88 4.26
N SER A 72 -1.08 -6.15 5.55
CA SER A 72 -1.65 -7.30 6.23
C SER A 72 -2.06 -6.84 7.63
N THR A 73 -3.27 -6.27 7.76
CA THR A 73 -3.70 -5.60 8.99
C THR A 73 -5.16 -5.89 9.33
N SER A 74 -5.43 -6.12 10.61
CA SER A 74 -6.77 -6.31 11.15
C SER A 74 -7.56 -5.00 11.32
N GLY A 75 -7.00 -3.87 10.93
CA GLY A 75 -7.60 -2.55 11.07
C GLY A 75 -6.98 -1.73 12.19
N ALA A 76 -7.55 -0.56 12.49
CA ALA A 76 -7.06 0.31 13.55
C ALA A 76 -7.03 -0.40 14.91
N ASP A 77 -6.00 -0.15 15.72
CA ASP A 77 -5.91 -0.74 17.06
C ASP A 77 -7.00 -0.16 17.96
N ILE A 78 -8.01 -0.97 18.25
CA ILE A 78 -9.15 -0.58 19.10
C ILE A 78 -8.73 -0.30 20.55
N ASN A 79 -7.61 -0.86 21.03
CA ASN A 79 -7.13 -0.63 22.39
C ASN A 79 -6.56 0.79 22.57
N GLU A 80 -6.07 1.40 21.50
CA GLU A 80 -5.61 2.79 21.52
C GLU A 80 -6.77 3.79 21.39
N GLY A 81 -7.92 3.38 20.88
CA GLY A 81 -9.10 4.24 20.74
C GLY A 81 -8.91 5.41 19.77
N VAL A 82 -9.21 6.63 20.20
CA VAL A 82 -9.14 7.85 19.37
C VAL A 82 -7.74 8.11 18.78
N PRO A 83 -6.62 7.91 19.49
CA PRO A 83 -5.28 7.99 18.91
C PRO A 83 -5.08 7.15 17.64
N ALA A 84 -5.52 5.89 17.62
CA ALA A 84 -5.41 5.04 16.41
C ALA A 84 -6.26 5.57 15.26
N LEU A 85 -7.45 6.09 15.54
CA LEU A 85 -8.32 6.69 14.54
C LEU A 85 -7.68 7.96 13.92
N HIS A 86 -7.09 8.82 14.77
CA HIS A 86 -6.37 10.00 14.31
C HIS A 86 -5.13 9.59 13.48
N ALA A 87 -4.39 8.59 13.93
CA ALA A 87 -3.16 8.15 13.31
C ALA A 87 -3.40 7.59 11.89
N TRP A 88 -4.43 6.75 11.69
CA TRP A 88 -4.76 6.28 10.35
C TRP A 88 -5.22 7.41 9.42
N GLY A 89 -5.94 8.39 9.95
CA GLY A 89 -6.32 9.58 9.18
C GLY A 89 -5.09 10.35 8.65
N ARG A 90 -4.01 10.40 9.43
CA ARG A 90 -2.72 10.96 8.98
C ARG A 90 -2.07 10.14 7.87
N VAL A 91 -2.16 8.80 7.93
CA VAL A 91 -1.68 7.93 6.84
C VAL A 91 -2.42 8.23 5.55
N ALA A 92 -3.76 8.29 5.61
CA ALA A 92 -4.58 8.61 4.45
C ALA A 92 -4.23 10.00 3.88
N ALA A 93 -4.06 11.01 4.73
CA ALA A 93 -3.66 12.36 4.31
C ALA A 93 -2.26 12.37 3.66
N ALA A 94 -1.29 11.66 4.24
CA ALA A 94 0.06 11.57 3.70
C ALA A 94 0.09 10.84 2.34
N MET A 95 -0.66 9.75 2.20
CA MET A 95 -0.77 9.04 0.94
C MET A 95 -1.49 9.87 -0.13
N THR A 96 -2.54 10.60 0.25
CA THR A 96 -3.23 11.55 -0.65
C THR A 96 -2.28 12.65 -1.14
N ALA A 97 -1.35 13.12 -0.31
CA ALA A 97 -0.35 14.10 -0.73
C ALA A 97 0.65 13.54 -1.77
N CYS A 98 0.83 12.22 -1.84
CA CYS A 98 1.63 11.56 -2.88
C CYS A 98 0.90 11.51 -4.23
N SER A 99 -0.44 11.50 -4.21
CA SER A 99 -1.26 11.35 -5.43
C SER A 99 -0.96 12.45 -6.45
N GLY A 100 -0.65 12.02 -7.68
CA GLY A 100 -0.28 12.94 -8.77
C GLY A 100 1.13 13.53 -8.65
N VAL A 101 1.91 13.16 -7.63
CA VAL A 101 3.30 13.62 -7.44
C VAL A 101 4.29 12.48 -7.65
N VAL A 102 4.09 11.37 -6.95
CA VAL A 102 4.84 10.12 -7.12
C VAL A 102 3.87 8.96 -7.28
N PRO A 103 4.20 7.92 -8.06
CA PRO A 103 3.35 6.73 -8.17
C PRO A 103 3.14 6.06 -6.80
N THR A 104 1.91 5.67 -6.52
CA THR A 104 1.54 4.99 -5.28
C THR A 104 0.97 3.61 -5.59
N ALA A 105 1.49 2.57 -4.92
CA ALA A 105 0.99 1.22 -5.04
C ALA A 105 0.66 0.62 -3.68
N VAL A 106 -0.41 -0.17 -3.61
CA VAL A 106 -0.75 -0.97 -2.45
C VAL A 106 -0.74 -2.44 -2.84
N ILE A 107 0.01 -3.25 -2.12
CA ILE A 107 -0.06 -4.71 -2.15
C ILE A 107 -0.90 -5.15 -0.95
N VAL A 108 -1.94 -5.93 -1.17
CA VAL A 108 -2.71 -6.59 -0.12
C VAL A 108 -2.31 -8.07 -0.10
N SER A 109 -1.52 -8.47 0.89
CA SER A 109 -1.00 -9.84 1.03
C SER A 109 -1.68 -10.66 2.12
N GLY A 110 -2.65 -10.07 2.78
CA GLY A 110 -3.48 -10.65 3.84
C GLY A 110 -4.73 -9.80 4.02
N PRO A 111 -5.27 -9.67 5.24
CA PRO A 111 -6.37 -8.75 5.51
C PRO A 111 -5.99 -7.28 5.30
N ALA A 112 -6.94 -6.47 4.80
CA ALA A 112 -6.91 -5.02 4.90
C ALA A 112 -8.29 -4.55 5.37
N VAL A 113 -8.44 -4.37 6.67
CA VAL A 113 -9.74 -4.16 7.31
C VAL A 113 -9.87 -2.73 7.85
N SER A 114 -11.08 -2.20 7.84
CA SER A 114 -11.42 -0.87 8.39
C SER A 114 -10.73 0.27 7.63
N GLY A 115 -10.14 1.25 8.32
CA GLY A 115 -9.46 2.40 7.71
C GLY A 115 -8.44 2.03 6.63
N PRO A 116 -7.51 1.07 6.86
CA PRO A 116 -6.55 0.62 5.86
C PRO A 116 -7.16 0.17 4.53
N ALA A 117 -8.38 -0.39 4.52
CA ALA A 117 -9.06 -0.75 3.29
C ALA A 117 -9.36 0.46 2.37
N LEU A 118 -9.49 1.64 2.95
CA LEU A 118 -9.74 2.87 2.19
C LEU A 118 -8.49 3.34 1.43
N LEU A 119 -7.28 2.93 1.85
CA LEU A 119 -6.04 3.25 1.16
C LEU A 119 -5.98 2.64 -0.25
N LEU A 120 -6.70 1.54 -0.47
CA LEU A 120 -6.80 0.89 -1.78
C LEU A 120 -7.46 1.81 -2.83
N GLY A 121 -8.40 2.66 -2.40
CA GLY A 121 -9.07 3.63 -3.26
C GLY A 121 -8.30 4.96 -3.41
N ILE A 122 -7.24 5.17 -2.62
CA ILE A 122 -6.36 6.36 -2.72
C ILE A 122 -5.14 6.04 -3.60
N ALA A 123 -4.68 4.79 -3.60
CA ALA A 123 -3.54 4.34 -4.40
C ALA A 123 -3.83 4.41 -5.91
N ASP A 124 -2.79 4.67 -6.70
CA ASP A 124 -2.87 4.59 -8.17
C ASP A 124 -2.98 3.12 -8.63
N LEU A 125 -2.31 2.22 -7.92
CA LEU A 125 -2.23 0.80 -8.24
C LEU A 125 -2.54 -0.05 -7.00
N THR A 126 -3.40 -1.05 -7.15
CA THR A 126 -3.70 -2.02 -6.08
C THR A 126 -3.51 -3.44 -6.60
N VAL A 127 -2.57 -4.17 -6.01
CA VAL A 127 -2.34 -5.59 -6.31
C VAL A 127 -2.74 -6.43 -5.11
N MET A 128 -3.61 -7.41 -5.32
CA MET A 128 -4.10 -8.30 -4.27
C MET A 128 -3.62 -9.72 -4.50
N THR A 129 -3.24 -10.42 -3.42
CA THR A 129 -3.04 -11.88 -3.51
C THR A 129 -4.39 -12.59 -3.49
N GLU A 130 -4.50 -13.76 -4.11
CA GLU A 130 -5.76 -14.54 -4.20
C GLU A 130 -6.42 -14.80 -2.84
N SER A 131 -5.61 -14.99 -1.79
CA SER A 131 -6.07 -15.26 -0.43
C SER A 131 -6.38 -14.00 0.38
N SER A 132 -6.12 -12.81 -0.16
CA SER A 132 -6.31 -11.54 0.55
C SER A 132 -7.74 -11.03 0.42
N TYR A 133 -8.09 -10.14 1.36
CA TYR A 133 -9.39 -9.47 1.33
C TYR A 133 -9.30 -8.06 1.92
N ALA A 134 -10.21 -7.20 1.48
CA ALA A 134 -10.31 -5.83 1.99
C ALA A 134 -11.76 -5.41 2.13
N PHE A 135 -12.12 -4.82 3.27
CA PHE A 135 -13.43 -4.20 3.50
C PHE A 135 -13.37 -3.24 4.70
N VAL A 136 -14.23 -2.26 4.71
CA VAL A 136 -14.34 -1.32 5.85
C VAL A 136 -15.07 -1.98 7.02
N ASN A 137 -16.23 -2.57 6.76
CA ASN A 137 -17.03 -3.31 7.73
C ASN A 137 -17.05 -4.79 7.36
N GLY A 138 -16.70 -5.65 8.32
CA GLY A 138 -16.68 -7.10 8.10
C GLY A 138 -18.07 -7.74 8.02
N PRO A 139 -18.15 -9.02 7.62
CA PRO A 139 -19.41 -9.77 7.44
C PRO A 139 -20.37 -9.67 8.62
N THR A 140 -19.86 -9.82 9.85
CA THR A 140 -20.68 -9.74 11.06
C THR A 140 -21.39 -8.38 11.20
N MET A 141 -20.70 -7.28 10.90
CA MET A 141 -21.30 -5.95 10.95
C MET A 141 -22.33 -5.78 9.83
N VAL A 142 -22.05 -6.28 8.64
CA VAL A 142 -23.02 -6.25 7.52
C VAL A 142 -24.29 -7.00 7.91
N GLU A 143 -24.16 -8.21 8.47
CA GLU A 143 -25.30 -9.00 8.93
C GLU A 143 -26.12 -8.29 10.02
N GLN A 144 -25.46 -7.68 11.00
CA GLN A 144 -26.15 -6.95 12.07
C GLN A 144 -26.95 -5.74 11.57
N PHE A 145 -26.45 -5.03 10.57
CA PHE A 145 -27.13 -3.85 10.03
C PHE A 145 -28.15 -4.15 8.95
N THR A 146 -27.92 -5.19 8.15
CA THR A 146 -28.74 -5.48 6.94
C THR A 146 -29.58 -6.73 7.05
N GLY A 147 -29.27 -7.62 8.00
CA GLY A 147 -29.84 -8.97 8.11
C GLY A 147 -29.34 -9.93 7.02
N VAL A 148 -28.36 -9.55 6.22
CA VAL A 148 -27.81 -10.36 5.14
C VAL A 148 -26.53 -11.05 5.60
N THR A 149 -26.52 -12.37 5.59
CA THR A 149 -25.31 -13.17 5.81
C THR A 149 -24.48 -13.19 4.53
N ILE A 150 -23.21 -12.79 4.61
CA ILE A 150 -22.28 -12.74 3.48
C ILE A 150 -20.91 -13.29 3.92
N SER A 151 -20.24 -14.02 3.03
CA SER A 151 -18.89 -14.51 3.31
C SER A 151 -17.83 -13.40 3.15
N VAL A 152 -16.61 -13.63 3.68
CA VAL A 152 -15.46 -12.74 3.50
C VAL A 152 -15.15 -12.54 2.02
N ASP A 153 -15.14 -13.63 1.25
CA ASP A 153 -14.78 -13.61 -0.17
C ASP A 153 -15.84 -12.86 -1.01
N GLU A 154 -17.11 -13.05 -0.70
CA GLU A 154 -18.21 -12.34 -1.38
C GLU A 154 -18.26 -10.86 -1.02
N LEU A 155 -17.85 -10.49 0.20
CA LEU A 155 -17.85 -9.09 0.65
C LEU A 155 -16.66 -8.30 0.12
N GLY A 156 -15.47 -8.88 0.16
CA GLY A 156 -14.25 -8.13 -0.15
C GLY A 156 -13.05 -9.00 -0.49
N GLY A 157 -13.23 -10.22 -0.97
CA GLY A 157 -12.14 -11.07 -1.49
C GLY A 157 -11.50 -10.45 -2.74
N ALA A 158 -10.25 -10.82 -3.03
CA ALA A 158 -9.50 -10.31 -4.17
C ALA A 158 -10.25 -10.44 -5.51
N ALA A 159 -10.84 -11.61 -5.75
CA ALA A 159 -11.63 -11.86 -6.96
C ALA A 159 -12.88 -10.97 -7.05
N HIS A 160 -13.52 -10.66 -5.91
CA HIS A 160 -14.64 -9.72 -5.85
C HIS A 160 -14.21 -8.32 -6.24
N HIS A 161 -13.08 -7.83 -5.69
CA HIS A 161 -12.54 -6.52 -6.03
C HIS A 161 -12.11 -6.40 -7.49
N ALA A 162 -11.50 -7.42 -8.07
CA ALA A 162 -11.13 -7.43 -9.48
C ALA A 162 -12.35 -7.40 -10.40
N ARG A 163 -13.43 -8.12 -10.04
CA ARG A 163 -14.58 -8.31 -10.95
C ARG A 163 -15.66 -7.24 -10.81
N TYR A 164 -15.94 -6.79 -9.59
CA TYR A 164 -17.14 -5.99 -9.30
C TYR A 164 -16.86 -4.57 -8.84
N THR A 165 -15.81 -4.35 -8.04
CA THR A 165 -15.53 -3.00 -7.53
C THR A 165 -14.52 -2.23 -8.37
N GLY A 166 -13.67 -2.93 -9.13
CA GLY A 166 -12.60 -2.33 -9.91
C GLY A 166 -11.46 -1.75 -9.06
N VAL A 167 -11.43 -2.00 -7.75
CA VAL A 167 -10.38 -1.49 -6.86
C VAL A 167 -9.06 -2.24 -7.08
N ALA A 168 -9.10 -3.56 -7.31
CA ALA A 168 -7.90 -4.33 -7.61
C ALA A 168 -7.47 -4.14 -9.07
N THR A 169 -6.30 -3.56 -9.28
CA THR A 169 -5.64 -3.45 -10.59
C THR A 169 -5.25 -4.84 -11.12
N ALA A 170 -4.74 -5.70 -10.22
CA ALA A 170 -4.39 -7.09 -10.52
C ALA A 170 -4.61 -7.99 -9.32
N VAL A 171 -4.87 -9.27 -9.60
CA VAL A 171 -4.90 -10.34 -8.61
C VAL A 171 -3.86 -11.39 -9.00
N VAL A 172 -3.03 -11.80 -8.06
CA VAL A 172 -1.89 -12.68 -8.25
C VAL A 172 -1.86 -13.79 -7.19
N ALA A 173 -1.14 -14.87 -7.46
CA ALA A 173 -1.16 -16.05 -6.60
C ALA A 173 -0.62 -15.78 -5.19
N ASP A 174 0.48 -15.04 -5.07
CA ASP A 174 1.18 -14.85 -3.81
C ASP A 174 1.93 -13.49 -3.75
N ARG A 175 2.61 -13.27 -2.63
CA ARG A 175 3.36 -12.03 -2.37
C ARG A 175 4.53 -11.83 -3.35
N SER A 176 5.22 -12.87 -3.77
CA SER A 176 6.33 -12.75 -4.72
C SER A 176 5.80 -12.26 -6.07
N ALA A 177 4.74 -12.90 -6.57
CA ALA A 177 4.07 -12.46 -7.78
C ALA A 177 3.50 -11.04 -7.67
N ALA A 178 3.11 -10.59 -6.46
CA ALA A 178 2.65 -9.22 -6.25
C ALA A 178 3.80 -8.20 -6.36
N VAL A 179 4.98 -8.53 -5.89
CA VAL A 179 6.19 -7.67 -6.06
C VAL A 179 6.54 -7.56 -7.54
N ASP A 180 6.58 -8.68 -8.26
CA ASP A 180 6.88 -8.70 -9.69
C ASP A 180 5.83 -7.90 -10.50
N MET A 181 4.56 -8.03 -10.14
CA MET A 181 3.46 -7.29 -10.77
C MET A 181 3.59 -5.78 -10.52
N VAL A 182 3.90 -5.35 -9.29
CA VAL A 182 4.10 -3.92 -8.97
C VAL A 182 5.32 -3.38 -9.74
N SER A 183 6.43 -4.13 -9.80
CA SER A 183 7.60 -3.73 -10.61
C SER A 183 7.22 -3.52 -12.07
N ALA A 184 6.51 -4.48 -12.66
CA ALA A 184 6.04 -4.40 -14.04
C ALA A 184 5.11 -3.19 -14.27
N LEU A 185 4.15 -2.94 -13.37
CA LEU A 185 3.23 -1.81 -13.49
C LEU A 185 3.96 -0.45 -13.33
N LEU A 186 4.88 -0.34 -12.38
CA LEU A 186 5.68 0.87 -12.19
C LEU A 186 6.58 1.16 -13.39
N SER A 187 6.99 0.14 -14.16
CA SER A 187 7.83 0.35 -15.35
C SER A 187 7.17 1.21 -16.43
N TYR A 188 5.85 1.38 -16.40
CA TYR A 188 5.10 2.25 -17.32
C TYR A 188 4.95 3.69 -16.82
N LEU A 189 5.36 3.98 -15.59
CA LEU A 189 5.18 5.27 -14.95
C LEU A 189 6.53 5.94 -14.69
N PRO A 190 6.63 7.29 -14.75
CA PRO A 190 7.80 8.00 -14.26
C PRO A 190 7.90 7.88 -12.74
N ASP A 191 9.08 8.17 -12.16
CA ASP A 191 9.26 8.18 -10.70
C ASP A 191 8.57 9.35 -10.01
N HIS A 192 8.39 10.45 -10.75
CA HIS A 192 7.86 11.70 -10.23
C HIS A 192 7.18 12.48 -11.35
N VAL A 193 6.22 13.34 -11.00
CA VAL A 193 5.44 14.15 -11.96
C VAL A 193 6.28 14.99 -12.91
N ASP A 194 7.47 15.43 -12.47
CA ASP A 194 8.39 16.23 -13.30
C ASP A 194 9.38 15.37 -14.12
N ALA A 195 9.36 14.05 -13.98
CA ALA A 195 10.21 13.15 -14.75
C ALA A 195 9.55 12.80 -16.10
N GLU A 196 10.38 12.57 -17.12
CA GLU A 196 9.87 12.10 -18.40
C GLU A 196 9.32 10.68 -18.26
N PRO A 197 8.18 10.36 -18.91
CA PRO A 197 7.63 9.02 -18.90
C PRO A 197 8.61 8.05 -19.61
N PRO A 198 8.67 6.79 -19.16
CA PRO A 198 9.49 5.79 -19.80
C PRO A 198 9.04 5.58 -21.26
N VAL A 199 10.00 5.49 -22.17
CA VAL A 199 9.74 5.27 -23.59
C VAL A 199 10.19 3.85 -23.95
N VAL A 200 9.25 3.05 -24.46
CA VAL A 200 9.52 1.72 -24.99
C VAL A 200 9.40 1.81 -26.52
N PHE A 201 10.49 1.49 -27.23
CA PHE A 201 10.44 1.36 -28.68
C PHE A 201 9.83 0.02 -29.02
N THR A 202 8.73 0.04 -29.76
CA THR A 202 8.07 -1.17 -30.27
C THR A 202 8.22 -1.22 -31.78
N ASP A 203 8.22 -2.43 -32.33
CA ASP A 203 8.17 -2.67 -33.79
C ASP A 203 6.71 -2.66 -34.29
N ASP A 204 5.77 -2.16 -33.54
CA ASP A 204 4.38 -2.10 -33.93
C ASP A 204 4.21 -1.20 -35.16
N PRO A 205 3.47 -1.64 -36.17
CA PRO A 205 3.20 -0.81 -37.35
C PRO A 205 2.38 0.43 -36.95
N VAL A 206 2.83 1.58 -37.40
CA VAL A 206 2.18 2.88 -37.21
C VAL A 206 0.92 2.96 -38.06
#